data_6825f3d0a70a9b7257a854eca1197a4d
#
_entry.id   6825f3d0a70a9b7257a854eca1197a4d
#
_cell.length_a   1.000
_cell.length_b   1.000
_cell.length_c   1.000
_cell.angle_alpha   90.00
_cell.angle_beta   90.00
_cell.angle_gamma   90.00
#
_symmetry.space_group_name_H-M   'P 1'
#
loop_
_entity.id
_entity.type
_entity.pdbx_description
1 polymer ?
#
loop_
_entity_poly.entity_id
_entity_poly.type
_entity_poly.pdbx_seq_one_letter_code
_entity_poly.pdbx_strand_id
1 'polypeptide(L)'
;MTEEARTILENNLVGAVATTNEDGSPWVTPVHIVSDDQAVYWFSKQTTQHSLNIVRNPRVSVTLFSSNLSKGPKGVYVNGSAQVLDVVETTEIKKLLEAKIGFLPPNFNEATAYKLKIGEINRGKSTGNCWYFYS
;
A
#
# COMPACT_ATOMS: atom_id res chain seq x y z
N MET A 1 13.64 -9.19 -2.96
CA MET A 1 12.20 -9.56 -2.88
C MET A 1 12.00 -10.91 -3.56
N THR A 2 11.25 -11.81 -2.94
CA THR A 2 10.92 -13.09 -3.57
C THR A 2 9.96 -12.90 -4.75
N GLU A 3 9.95 -13.86 -5.67
CA GLU A 3 9.05 -13.83 -6.81
C GLU A 3 7.58 -13.90 -6.38
N GLU A 4 7.27 -14.69 -5.35
CA GLU A 4 5.91 -14.80 -4.83
C GLU A 4 5.41 -13.48 -4.25
N ALA A 5 6.22 -12.77 -3.50
CA ALA A 5 5.87 -11.45 -2.97
C ALA A 5 5.66 -10.45 -4.11
N ARG A 6 6.52 -10.46 -5.11
CA ARG A 6 6.37 -9.62 -6.30
C ARG A 6 5.06 -9.90 -7.02
N THR A 7 4.73 -11.18 -7.21
CA THR A 7 3.48 -11.58 -7.86
C THR A 7 2.25 -11.06 -7.11
N ILE A 8 2.25 -11.13 -5.79
CA ILE A 8 1.15 -10.60 -4.98
C ILE A 8 1.02 -9.08 -5.17
N LEU A 9 2.14 -8.37 -5.12
CA LEU A 9 2.17 -6.92 -5.28
C LEU A 9 1.72 -6.48 -6.67
N GLU A 10 2.12 -7.20 -7.72
CA GLU A 10 1.79 -6.85 -9.10
C GLU A 10 0.35 -7.18 -9.48
N ASN A 11 -0.23 -8.22 -8.91
CA ASN A 11 -1.54 -8.72 -9.29
C ASN A 11 -2.70 -8.19 -8.43
N ASN A 12 -2.41 -7.39 -7.43
CA ASN A 12 -3.44 -6.83 -6.55
C ASN A 12 -3.37 -5.31 -6.56
N LEU A 13 -4.51 -4.68 -6.84
CA LEU A 13 -4.66 -3.23 -6.93
C LEU A 13 -5.31 -2.63 -5.69
N VAL A 14 -5.79 -3.46 -4.78
CA VAL A 14 -6.44 -3.03 -3.55
C VAL A 14 -5.77 -3.73 -2.39
N GLY A 15 -5.44 -2.96 -1.40
CA GLY A 15 -4.93 -3.44 -0.12
C GLY A 15 -5.53 -2.63 1.00
N ALA A 16 -4.97 -2.79 2.18
CA ALA A 16 -5.39 -2.04 3.35
C ALA A 16 -4.18 -1.33 3.97
N VAL A 17 -4.39 -0.09 4.37
CA VAL A 17 -3.42 0.67 5.16
C VAL A 17 -3.92 0.84 6.58
N ALA A 18 -3.09 0.47 7.54
CA ALA A 18 -3.35 0.67 8.96
C ALA A 18 -2.57 1.89 9.45
N THR A 19 -3.26 2.76 10.16
CA THR A 19 -2.71 3.98 10.74
C THR A 19 -3.14 4.07 12.21
N THR A 20 -2.64 5.07 12.92
CA THR A 20 -2.96 5.27 14.34
C THR A 20 -3.76 6.55 14.51
N ASN A 21 -4.93 6.43 15.12
CA ASN A 21 -5.76 7.58 15.50
C ASN A 21 -5.09 8.41 16.60
N GLU A 22 -5.57 9.62 16.80
CA GLU A 22 -5.04 10.54 17.81
C GLU A 22 -5.03 9.95 19.22
N ASP A 23 -6.03 9.14 19.56
CA ASP A 23 -6.14 8.49 20.87
C ASP A 23 -5.29 7.21 20.99
N GLY A 24 -4.51 6.87 19.96
CA GLY A 24 -3.68 5.67 19.93
C GLY A 24 -4.39 4.42 19.42
N SER A 25 -5.69 4.48 19.15
CA SER A 25 -6.40 3.32 18.61
C SER A 25 -6.02 3.09 17.14
N PRO A 26 -6.05 1.83 16.67
CA PRO A 26 -5.75 1.52 15.28
C PRO A 26 -6.90 1.91 14.36
N TRP A 27 -6.55 2.29 13.14
CA TRP A 27 -7.49 2.58 12.07
C TRP A 27 -7.03 1.86 10.81
N VAL A 28 -7.91 1.17 10.12
CA VAL A 28 -7.58 0.47 8.88
C VAL A 28 -8.59 0.86 7.79
N THR A 29 -8.06 1.07 6.58
CA THR A 29 -8.91 1.42 5.44
C THR A 29 -8.42 0.74 4.17
N PRO A 30 -9.32 0.31 3.27
CA PRO A 30 -8.94 -0.16 1.96
C PRO A 30 -8.50 1.02 1.09
N VAL A 31 -7.47 0.80 0.28
CA VAL A 31 -6.94 1.81 -0.65
C VAL A 31 -6.55 1.14 -1.96
N HIS A 32 -6.55 1.90 -3.05
CA HIS A 32 -5.96 1.44 -4.30
C HIS A 32 -4.45 1.56 -4.18
N ILE A 33 -3.75 0.48 -4.53
CA ILE A 33 -2.30 0.38 -4.38
C ILE A 33 -1.68 0.03 -5.71
N VAL A 34 -0.60 0.72 -6.05
CA VAL A 34 0.35 0.29 -7.08
C VAL A 34 1.72 0.14 -6.44
N SER A 35 2.57 -0.64 -7.04
CA SER A 35 3.91 -0.88 -6.53
C SER A 35 4.93 -0.91 -7.65
N ASP A 36 6.15 -0.62 -7.29
CA ASP A 36 7.34 -0.93 -8.08
C ASP A 36 8.29 -1.77 -7.22
N ASP A 37 9.52 -1.95 -7.64
CA ASP A 37 10.49 -2.75 -6.90
C ASP A 37 10.96 -2.08 -5.60
N GLN A 38 10.66 -0.82 -5.39
CA GLN A 38 11.18 -0.03 -4.27
C GLN A 38 10.13 0.31 -3.23
N ALA A 39 8.86 0.42 -3.63
CA ALA A 39 7.83 0.94 -2.76
C ALA A 39 6.43 0.49 -3.15
N VAL A 40 5.51 0.60 -2.22
CA VAL A 40 4.09 0.60 -2.47
C VAL A 40 3.58 2.04 -2.39
N TYR A 41 2.59 2.34 -3.22
CA TYR A 41 1.99 3.67 -3.32
C TYR A 41 0.47 3.53 -3.25
N TRP A 42 -0.17 4.45 -2.55
CA TRP A 42 -1.63 4.54 -2.56
C TRP A 42 -2.07 5.97 -2.79
N PHE A 43 -3.34 6.15 -3.12
CA PHE A 43 -3.91 7.45 -3.46
C PHE A 43 -5.05 7.75 -2.51
N SER A 44 -5.02 8.93 -1.92
CA SER A 44 -6.06 9.38 -1.01
C SER A 44 -6.14 10.90 -1.00
N LYS A 45 -7.32 11.42 -0.71
CA LYS A 45 -7.44 12.84 -0.40
C LYS A 45 -6.78 13.12 0.94
N GLN A 46 -6.15 14.27 1.08
CA GLN A 46 -5.46 14.65 2.31
C GLN A 46 -6.40 14.88 3.50
N THR A 47 -7.70 14.96 3.25
CA THR A 47 -8.74 15.16 4.28
C THR A 47 -9.29 13.88 4.87
N THR A 48 -8.90 12.72 4.37
CA THR A 48 -9.36 11.43 4.89
C THR A 48 -8.77 11.13 6.26
N GLN A 49 -9.44 10.27 7.03
CA GLN A 49 -8.98 9.93 8.38
C GLN A 49 -7.56 9.34 8.37
N HIS A 50 -7.28 8.41 7.47
CA HIS A 50 -5.94 7.82 7.39
C HIS A 50 -4.89 8.83 6.95
N SER A 51 -5.23 9.78 6.07
CA SER A 51 -4.29 10.83 5.68
C SER A 51 -3.99 11.80 6.82
N LEU A 52 -5.00 12.19 7.60
CA LEU A 52 -4.82 13.01 8.80
C LEU A 52 -3.99 12.28 9.85
N ASN A 53 -4.23 10.98 10.00
CA ASN A 53 -3.45 10.15 10.93
C ASN A 53 -1.96 10.12 10.55
N ILE A 54 -1.65 10.03 9.26
CA ILE A 54 -0.26 9.97 8.76
C ILE A 54 0.48 11.28 9.02
N VAL A 55 -0.18 12.42 8.90
CA VAL A 55 0.44 13.72 9.22
C VAL A 55 0.92 13.76 10.67
N ARG A 56 0.12 13.23 11.59
CA ARG A 56 0.46 13.21 13.02
C ARG A 56 1.43 12.10 13.38
N ASN A 57 1.22 10.91 12.81
CA ASN A 57 2.07 9.73 13.03
C ASN A 57 2.25 8.98 11.71
N PRO A 58 3.41 9.12 11.06
CA PRO A 58 3.61 8.54 9.73
C PRO A 58 3.80 7.02 9.74
N ARG A 59 3.89 6.38 10.88
CA ARG A 59 4.06 4.93 10.96
C ARG A 59 2.81 4.22 10.52
N VAL A 60 2.96 3.33 9.54
CA VAL A 60 1.86 2.61 8.91
C VAL A 60 2.21 1.14 8.71
N SER A 61 1.18 0.35 8.49
CA SER A 61 1.31 -1.01 7.98
C SER A 61 0.39 -1.16 6.78
N VAL A 62 0.91 -1.74 5.72
CA VAL A 62 0.14 -1.99 4.49
C VAL A 62 0.12 -3.48 4.23
N THR A 63 -1.03 -4.00 3.84
CA THR A 63 -1.14 -5.37 3.38
C THR A 63 -1.84 -5.45 2.03
N LEU A 64 -1.30 -6.31 1.18
CA LEU A 64 -1.96 -6.79 -0.04
C LEU A 64 -2.06 -8.30 0.06
N PHE A 65 -3.15 -8.84 -0.44
CA PHE A 65 -3.37 -10.28 -0.34
C PHE A 65 -4.11 -10.80 -1.56
N SER A 66 -3.86 -12.07 -1.86
CA SER A 66 -4.53 -12.77 -2.94
C SER A 66 -5.89 -13.26 -2.48
N SER A 67 -6.90 -13.06 -3.31
CA SER A 67 -8.25 -13.61 -3.09
C SER A 67 -8.44 -14.99 -3.71
N ASN A 68 -7.41 -15.57 -4.33
CA ASN A 68 -7.50 -16.89 -4.96
C ASN A 68 -7.42 -18.00 -3.93
N LEU A 69 -8.58 -18.47 -3.48
CA LEU A 69 -8.67 -19.50 -2.45
C LEU A 69 -8.25 -20.90 -2.93
N SER A 70 -8.20 -21.15 -4.24
CA SER A 70 -7.85 -22.47 -4.78
C SER A 70 -6.38 -22.83 -4.54
N LYS A 71 -5.51 -21.81 -4.40
CA LYS A 71 -4.08 -21.97 -4.12
C LYS A 71 -3.71 -21.60 -2.68
N GLY A 72 -4.70 -21.40 -1.83
CA GLY A 72 -4.52 -20.85 -0.50
C GLY A 72 -4.26 -19.34 -0.50
N PRO A 73 -4.78 -18.61 0.48
CA PRO A 73 -4.55 -17.18 0.58
C PRO A 73 -3.07 -16.87 0.88
N LYS A 74 -2.57 -15.83 0.22
CA LYS A 74 -1.22 -15.31 0.40
C LYS A 74 -1.29 -13.82 0.68
N GLY A 75 -0.44 -13.33 1.52
CA GLY A 75 -0.38 -11.91 1.84
C GLY A 75 1.04 -11.38 1.90
N VAL A 76 1.17 -10.09 1.61
CA VAL A 76 2.40 -9.32 1.81
C VAL A 76 2.10 -8.23 2.82
N TYR A 77 2.98 -8.09 3.80
CA TYR A 77 2.95 -6.99 4.76
C TYR A 77 4.15 -6.08 4.53
N VAL A 78 3.90 -4.79 4.53
CA VAL A 78 4.96 -3.78 4.47
C VAL A 78 4.72 -2.80 5.62
N ASN A 79 5.72 -2.65 6.48
CA ASN A 79 5.65 -1.76 7.64
C ASN A 79 6.72 -0.68 7.50
N GLY A 80 6.41 0.52 7.94
CA GLY A 80 7.38 1.62 7.92
C GLY A 80 6.70 2.96 8.10
N SER A 81 7.39 4.00 7.65
CA SER A 81 6.88 5.37 7.69
C SER A 81 6.43 5.82 6.30
N ALA A 82 5.19 6.26 6.22
CA ALA A 82 4.62 6.79 4.98
C ALA A 82 5.18 8.18 4.67
N GLN A 83 5.36 8.44 3.39
CA GLN A 83 5.73 9.75 2.86
C GLN A 83 4.59 10.28 2.02
N VAL A 84 4.21 11.53 2.25
CA VAL A 84 3.29 12.27 1.38
C VAL A 84 4.09 12.77 0.18
N LEU A 85 3.68 12.43 -1.02
CA LEU A 85 4.36 12.87 -2.22
C LEU A 85 3.84 14.24 -2.67
N ASP A 86 4.72 15.04 -3.29
CA ASP A 86 4.34 16.33 -3.84
C ASP A 86 3.54 16.16 -5.15
N VAL A 87 3.14 17.27 -5.77
CA VAL A 87 2.32 17.26 -6.99
C VAL A 87 3.05 16.58 -8.15
N VAL A 88 4.36 16.83 -8.31
CA VAL A 88 5.15 16.25 -9.40
C VAL A 88 5.30 14.74 -9.20
N GLU A 89 5.69 14.33 -8.02
CA GLU A 89 5.83 12.91 -7.68
C GLU A 89 4.49 12.17 -7.77
N THR A 90 3.41 12.78 -7.26
CA THR A 90 2.06 12.22 -7.38
C THR A 90 1.67 11.99 -8.84
N THR A 91 1.96 12.95 -9.72
CA THR A 91 1.69 12.80 -11.15
C THR A 91 2.42 11.60 -11.75
N GLU A 92 3.68 11.38 -11.38
CA GLU A 92 4.44 10.22 -11.84
C GLU A 92 3.82 8.89 -11.38
N ILE A 93 3.32 8.85 -10.14
CA ILE A 93 2.67 7.63 -9.62
C ILE A 93 1.29 7.40 -10.26
N LYS A 94 0.57 8.47 -10.60
CA LYS A 94 -0.68 8.36 -11.38
C LYS A 94 -0.43 7.75 -12.75
N LYS A 95 0.69 8.11 -13.41
CA LYS A 95 1.10 7.48 -14.67
C LYS A 95 1.39 5.99 -14.51
N LEU A 96 2.01 5.59 -13.42
CA LEU A 96 2.26 4.20 -13.11
C LEU A 96 0.94 3.42 -12.97
N LEU A 97 -0.03 3.97 -12.28
CA LEU A 97 -1.37 3.37 -12.17
C LEU A 97 -2.06 3.28 -13.53
N GLU A 98 -2.05 4.37 -14.29
CA GLU A 98 -2.67 4.42 -15.61
C GLU A 98 -2.04 3.39 -16.57
N ALA A 99 -0.73 3.22 -16.55
CA ALA A 99 -0.03 2.20 -17.34
C ALA A 99 -0.48 0.79 -16.94
N LYS A 100 -0.81 0.56 -15.67
CA LYS A 100 -1.20 -0.74 -15.16
C LYS A 100 -2.64 -1.11 -15.48
N ILE A 101 -3.58 -0.18 -15.40
CA ILE A 101 -5.02 -0.45 -15.59
C ILE A 101 -5.60 0.12 -16.87
N GLY A 102 -4.83 0.91 -17.63
CA GLY A 102 -5.24 1.47 -18.91
C GLY A 102 -5.97 2.81 -18.85
N PHE A 103 -6.28 3.33 -17.67
CA PHE A 103 -6.95 4.62 -17.48
C PHE A 103 -6.68 5.14 -16.06
N LEU A 104 -6.95 6.44 -15.85
CA LEU A 104 -6.93 7.02 -14.51
C LEU A 104 -8.37 7.28 -14.07
N PRO A 105 -8.85 6.64 -12.98
CA PRO A 105 -10.20 6.90 -12.49
C PRO A 105 -10.44 8.38 -12.19
N PRO A 106 -11.60 8.95 -12.55
CA PRO A 106 -11.86 10.39 -12.39
C PRO A 106 -11.72 10.92 -10.96
N ASN A 107 -12.04 10.08 -9.97
CA ASN A 107 -11.92 10.44 -8.55
C ASN A 107 -10.46 10.59 -8.09
N PHE A 108 -9.48 10.22 -8.90
CA PHE A 108 -8.07 10.36 -8.58
C PHE A 108 -7.50 11.74 -8.94
N ASN A 109 -8.26 12.58 -9.63
CA ASN A 109 -7.78 13.92 -10.02
C ASN A 109 -7.31 14.74 -8.82
N GLU A 110 -8.01 14.64 -7.68
CA GLU A 110 -7.71 15.36 -6.45
C GLU A 110 -6.95 14.52 -5.42
N ALA A 111 -6.59 13.30 -5.77
CA ALA A 111 -5.88 12.41 -4.86
C ALA A 111 -4.40 12.73 -4.82
N THR A 112 -3.83 12.62 -3.63
CA THR A 112 -2.38 12.69 -3.39
C THR A 112 -1.82 11.29 -3.26
N ALA A 113 -0.64 11.05 -3.79
CA ALA A 113 0.05 9.79 -3.63
C ALA A 113 0.84 9.74 -2.32
N TYR A 114 0.79 8.59 -1.68
CA TYR A 114 1.56 8.25 -0.50
C TYR A 114 2.51 7.11 -0.83
N LYS A 115 3.68 7.12 -0.23
CA LYS A 115 4.75 6.17 -0.51
C LYS A 115 5.19 5.46 0.76
N LEU A 116 5.36 4.15 0.67
CA LEU A 116 5.96 3.34 1.72
C LEU A 116 7.04 2.46 1.09
N LYS A 117 8.30 2.66 1.49
CA LYS A 117 9.42 1.86 1.00
C LYS A 117 9.28 0.41 1.43
N ILE A 118 9.54 -0.51 0.52
CA ILE A 118 9.37 -1.94 0.77
C ILE A 118 10.56 -2.51 1.56
N GLY A 119 11.79 -2.20 1.21
CA GLY A 119 12.94 -2.89 1.77
C GLY A 119 12.96 -4.36 1.40
N GLU A 120 13.59 -5.20 2.22
CA GLU A 120 13.56 -6.65 2.03
C GLU A 120 12.25 -7.25 2.50
N ILE A 121 11.74 -8.21 1.72
CA ILE A 121 10.55 -8.98 2.08
C ILE A 121 10.96 -10.43 2.28
N ASN A 122 10.81 -10.92 3.50
CA ASN A 122 11.17 -12.29 3.88
C ASN A 122 9.90 -13.13 4.06
N ARG A 123 10.03 -14.42 3.80
CA ARG A 123 8.96 -15.36 4.08
C ARG A 123 8.84 -15.58 5.59
N GLY A 124 7.61 -15.50 6.11
CA GLY A 124 7.37 -15.86 7.51
C GLY A 124 6.41 -14.92 8.22
N LYS A 125 6.24 -15.16 9.52
CA LYS A 125 5.34 -14.42 10.41
C LYS A 125 6.10 -13.43 11.31
N SER A 126 7.31 -13.09 10.96
CA SER A 126 8.12 -12.21 11.78
C SER A 126 7.68 -10.76 11.67
N THR A 127 8.13 -9.95 12.61
CA THR A 127 8.02 -8.49 12.50
C THR A 127 8.83 -7.99 11.32
N GLY A 128 8.38 -6.90 10.71
CA GLY A 128 9.00 -6.32 9.52
C GLY A 128 8.22 -6.63 8.26
N ASN A 129 8.88 -6.53 7.13
CA ASN A 129 8.25 -6.80 5.83
C ASN A 129 8.29 -8.29 5.54
N CYS A 130 7.16 -8.87 5.27
CA CYS A 130 7.06 -10.31 5.06
C CYS A 130 5.93 -10.68 4.11
N TRP A 131 6.00 -11.90 3.58
CA TRP A 131 4.88 -12.53 2.92
C TRP A 131 4.66 -13.92 3.51
N TYR A 132 3.44 -14.43 3.42
CA TYR A 132 3.11 -15.73 3.97
C TYR A 132 1.87 -16.32 3.33
N PHE A 133 1.69 -17.62 3.57
CA PHE A 133 0.44 -18.31 3.30
C PHE A 133 -0.41 -18.30 4.57
N TYR A 134 -1.70 -18.04 4.42
CA TYR A 134 -2.64 -18.36 5.48
C TYR A 134 -2.86 -19.87 5.49
N SER A 135 -2.91 -20.41 6.62
CA SER A 135 -3.35 -21.78 6.81
C SER A 135 -4.79 -21.79 7.31
#